data_aae79f1f3ac98167d27602c08aef7c72
#
_entry.id   aae79f1f3ac98167d27602c08aef7c72
#
_cell.length_a   1.000
_cell.length_b   1.000
_cell.length_c   1.000
_cell.angle_alpha   90.00
_cell.angle_beta   90.00
_cell.angle_gamma   90.00
#
_symmetry.space_group_name_H-M   'P 1'
#
loop_
_entity.id
_entity.type
_entity.pdbx_description
1 polymer ?
#
loop_
_entity_poly.entity_id
_entity_poly.type
_entity_poly.pdbx_seq_one_letter_code
_entity_poly.pdbx_strand_id
1 'polypeptide(L)'
;MIPPRFASTVVLVRPTTGGGFEILLTRRPPEMRFLGGFYVFPGGTVHADDYSAKVLERCRGLSADEARRILGNRHEPEPALGHWVAVFRELFEEVGVLLCTTSSGDDIDLNGKATKERIELRRQAIVKKELDFGSFLDAEDFYCYLSRAVYFDHWVTPEVYSMRFDTRFYLAPLPANQIPLRSSEEVTDSVWIRPDEALARTYDREFPLIPPTTTVLGNLARLGSWDRLRGKYFLP
;
A
#
# COMPACT_ATOMS: atom_id res chain seq x y z
N MET A 1 6.39 16.75 23.25
CA MET A 1 5.68 15.63 22.61
C MET A 1 6.17 15.51 21.19
N ILE A 2 6.55 14.32 20.71
CA ILE A 2 7.03 14.12 19.33
C ILE A 2 5.79 13.97 18.43
N PRO A 3 5.62 14.84 17.41
CA PRO A 3 4.49 14.71 16.50
C PRO A 3 4.63 13.41 15.69
N PRO A 4 3.53 12.69 15.42
CA PRO A 4 3.58 11.51 14.57
C PRO A 4 3.89 11.89 13.12
N ARG A 5 4.65 11.04 12.43
CA ARG A 5 4.89 11.18 10.99
C ARG A 5 3.70 10.64 10.23
N PHE A 6 3.31 11.30 9.16
CA PHE A 6 2.26 10.79 8.27
C PHE A 6 2.74 9.55 7.53
N ALA A 7 1.89 8.54 7.49
CA ALA A 7 2.17 7.27 6.84
C ALA A 7 0.92 6.74 6.14
N SER A 8 1.14 5.92 5.13
CA SER A 8 0.08 5.23 4.39
C SER A 8 0.44 3.76 4.22
N THR A 9 -0.55 2.91 4.42
CA THR A 9 -0.40 1.46 4.38
C THR A 9 -1.50 0.87 3.50
N VAL A 10 -1.16 -0.09 2.66
CA VAL A 10 -2.12 -0.73 1.75
C VAL A 10 -2.34 -2.19 2.12
N VAL A 11 -3.60 -2.54 2.29
CA VAL A 11 -4.06 -3.93 2.36
C VAL A 11 -4.37 -4.37 0.94
N LEU A 12 -3.39 -5.00 0.30
CA LEU A 12 -3.57 -5.59 -1.01
C LEU A 12 -4.39 -6.87 -0.88
N VAL A 13 -5.47 -6.99 -1.65
CA VAL A 13 -6.43 -8.09 -1.52
C VAL A 13 -6.61 -8.81 -2.85
N ARG A 14 -6.89 -10.12 -2.78
CA ARG A 14 -7.28 -10.93 -3.95
C ARG A 14 -8.39 -11.92 -3.61
N PRO A 15 -9.28 -12.24 -4.57
CA PRO A 15 -10.28 -13.28 -4.36
C PRO A 15 -9.64 -14.67 -4.29
N THR A 16 -10.31 -15.61 -3.61
CA THR A 16 -9.99 -17.05 -3.64
C THR A 16 -11.10 -17.83 -4.36
N THR A 17 -10.76 -19.03 -4.83
CA THR A 17 -11.69 -19.92 -5.54
C THR A 17 -12.92 -20.31 -4.73
N GLY A 18 -12.87 -20.23 -3.40
CA GLY A 18 -14.01 -20.52 -2.50
C GLY A 18 -14.88 -19.31 -2.14
N GLY A 19 -14.78 -18.18 -2.88
CA GLY A 19 -15.57 -16.97 -2.61
C GLY A 19 -15.08 -16.16 -1.41
N GLY A 20 -13.98 -16.55 -0.78
CA GLY A 20 -13.25 -15.78 0.21
C GLY A 20 -12.27 -14.81 -0.42
N PHE A 21 -11.38 -14.26 0.40
CA PHE A 21 -10.27 -13.42 -0.06
C PHE A 21 -9.04 -13.63 0.82
N GLU A 22 -7.89 -13.33 0.24
CA GLU A 22 -6.60 -13.25 0.93
C GLU A 22 -6.08 -11.82 0.90
N ILE A 23 -5.26 -11.52 1.89
CA ILE A 23 -4.50 -10.28 2.00
C ILE A 23 -3.00 -10.58 1.89
N LEU A 24 -2.23 -9.61 1.40
CA LEU A 24 -0.78 -9.69 1.39
C LEU A 24 -0.21 -9.13 2.70
N LEU A 25 0.62 -9.92 3.38
CA LEU A 25 1.48 -9.44 4.46
C LEU A 25 2.94 -9.58 4.03
N THR A 26 3.77 -8.62 4.44
CA THR A 26 5.22 -8.60 4.21
C THR A 26 5.94 -8.71 5.53
N ARG A 27 7.04 -9.48 5.58
CA ARG A 27 7.89 -9.58 6.76
C ARG A 27 9.04 -8.60 6.65
N ARG A 28 9.16 -7.71 7.63
CA ARG A 28 10.26 -6.74 7.70
C ARG A 28 11.58 -7.44 8.05
N PRO A 29 12.72 -7.02 7.49
CA PRO A 29 14.03 -7.53 7.89
C PRO A 29 14.22 -7.47 9.40
N PRO A 30 14.70 -8.57 10.05
CA PRO A 30 14.85 -8.62 11.50
C PRO A 30 15.78 -7.52 12.07
N GLU A 31 16.75 -7.07 11.29
CA GLU A 31 17.69 -6.01 11.64
C GLU A 31 17.09 -4.60 11.61
N MET A 32 15.92 -4.43 11.08
CA MET A 32 15.24 -3.12 11.07
C MET A 32 14.96 -2.62 12.47
N ARG A 33 15.34 -1.36 12.72
CA ARG A 33 15.17 -0.70 14.03
C ARG A 33 13.70 -0.60 14.48
N PHE A 34 12.78 -0.49 13.52
CA PHE A 34 11.35 -0.38 13.80
C PHE A 34 10.60 -1.59 13.23
N LEU A 35 9.97 -2.36 14.13
CA LEU A 35 9.18 -3.54 13.80
C LEU A 35 9.94 -4.62 12.99
N GLY A 36 11.26 -4.77 13.22
CA GLY A 36 12.04 -5.82 12.59
C GLY A 36 11.51 -7.21 12.90
N GLY A 37 11.38 -8.06 11.88
CA GLY A 37 10.86 -9.42 11.97
C GLY A 37 9.34 -9.55 12.03
N PHE A 38 8.58 -8.45 12.19
CA PHE A 38 7.12 -8.49 12.20
C PHE A 38 6.53 -8.58 10.79
N TYR A 39 5.36 -9.23 10.70
CA TYR A 39 4.52 -9.18 9.53
C TYR A 39 3.61 -7.95 9.60
N VAL A 40 3.64 -7.17 8.53
CA VAL A 40 2.90 -5.92 8.36
C VAL A 40 2.27 -5.85 6.97
N PHE A 41 1.34 -4.95 6.75
CA PHE A 41 0.93 -4.61 5.40
C PHE A 41 1.99 -3.70 4.75
N PRO A 42 2.17 -3.77 3.41
CA PRO A 42 3.05 -2.84 2.69
C PRO A 42 2.70 -1.37 2.96
N GLY A 43 3.71 -0.53 3.09
CA GLY A 43 3.52 0.90 3.30
C GLY A 43 4.65 1.60 4.03
N GLY A 44 4.61 2.93 3.97
CA GLY A 44 5.65 3.78 4.58
C GLY A 44 5.22 5.22 4.81
N THR A 45 6.18 6.10 4.96
CA THR A 45 5.93 7.51 5.26
C THR A 45 5.50 8.28 4.01
N VAL A 46 4.61 9.26 4.21
CA VAL A 46 4.27 10.23 3.17
C VAL A 46 5.39 11.25 3.07
N HIS A 47 5.95 11.42 1.89
CA HIS A 47 7.03 12.34 1.58
C HIS A 47 6.52 13.57 0.83
N ALA A 48 7.27 14.65 0.84
CA ALA A 48 6.93 15.86 0.06
C ALA A 48 6.84 15.56 -1.45
N ASP A 49 7.64 14.62 -1.95
CA ASP A 49 7.63 14.20 -3.33
C ASP A 49 6.32 13.52 -3.74
N ASP A 50 5.58 12.90 -2.80
CA ASP A 50 4.29 12.24 -3.05
C ASP A 50 3.17 13.23 -3.39
N TYR A 51 3.36 14.52 -3.14
CA TYR A 51 2.43 15.59 -3.52
C TYR A 51 3.11 16.74 -4.28
N SER A 52 4.25 16.49 -4.90
CA SER A 52 4.88 17.41 -5.83
C SER A 52 4.00 17.63 -7.07
N ALA A 53 4.06 18.82 -7.68
CA ALA A 53 3.29 19.14 -8.87
C ALA A 53 3.44 18.08 -9.97
N LYS A 54 4.66 17.57 -10.17
CA LYS A 54 4.98 16.54 -11.15
C LYS A 54 4.19 15.22 -10.94
N VAL A 55 4.08 14.78 -9.71
CA VAL A 55 3.29 13.57 -9.37
C VAL A 55 1.80 13.86 -9.52
N LEU A 56 1.33 15.01 -9.04
CA LEU A 56 -0.09 15.36 -9.05
C LEU A 56 -0.63 15.49 -10.47
N GLU A 57 0.17 15.93 -11.44
CA GLU A 57 -0.18 15.94 -12.87
C GLU A 57 -0.46 14.54 -13.43
N ARG A 58 0.09 13.50 -12.82
CA ARG A 58 -0.11 12.08 -13.15
C ARG A 58 -1.20 11.40 -12.31
N CYS A 59 -1.89 12.13 -11.42
CA CYS A 59 -2.98 11.59 -10.62
C CYS A 59 -4.34 11.79 -11.30
N ARG A 60 -5.22 10.80 -11.17
CA ARG A 60 -6.59 10.78 -11.71
C ARG A 60 -7.54 10.12 -10.71
N GLY A 61 -8.83 10.37 -10.88
CA GLY A 61 -9.90 9.66 -10.14
C GLY A 61 -10.15 10.14 -8.71
N LEU A 62 -9.38 11.12 -8.21
CA LEU A 62 -9.58 11.77 -6.91
C LEU A 62 -8.95 13.16 -6.96
N SER A 63 -9.67 14.18 -6.55
CA SER A 63 -9.12 15.53 -6.41
C SER A 63 -8.50 15.75 -5.02
N ALA A 64 -7.62 16.74 -4.89
CA ALA A 64 -6.99 17.07 -3.63
C ALA A 64 -8.00 17.51 -2.57
N ASP A 65 -9.05 18.27 -2.94
CA ASP A 65 -10.11 18.66 -2.04
C ASP A 65 -11.00 17.47 -1.58
N GLU A 66 -11.22 16.48 -2.45
CA GLU A 66 -11.92 15.25 -2.07
C GLU A 66 -11.07 14.43 -1.10
N ALA A 67 -9.78 14.26 -1.36
CA ALA A 67 -8.85 13.59 -0.47
C ALA A 67 -8.85 14.25 0.91
N ARG A 68 -8.74 15.58 0.96
CA ARG A 68 -8.84 16.36 2.21
C ARG A 68 -10.14 16.09 2.96
N ARG A 69 -11.29 16.11 2.29
CA ARG A 69 -12.59 15.83 2.92
C ARG A 69 -12.67 14.42 3.47
N ILE A 70 -12.20 13.42 2.71
CA ILE A 70 -12.16 12.01 3.13
C ILE A 70 -11.29 11.85 4.38
N LEU A 71 -10.16 12.52 4.49
CA LEU A 71 -9.26 12.46 5.66
C LEU A 71 -9.70 13.39 6.82
N GLY A 72 -10.89 13.98 6.76
CA GLY A 72 -11.49 14.76 7.85
C GLY A 72 -10.95 16.20 7.94
N ASN A 73 -10.51 16.80 6.84
CA ASN A 73 -10.03 18.18 6.72
C ASN A 73 -8.85 18.56 7.66
N ARG A 74 -8.04 17.58 8.06
CA ARG A 74 -6.88 17.78 8.94
C ARG A 74 -5.59 18.07 8.20
N HIS A 75 -5.60 17.98 6.88
CA HIS A 75 -4.45 18.20 5.99
C HIS A 75 -4.76 19.34 5.03
N GLU A 76 -3.72 19.96 4.47
CA GLU A 76 -3.88 20.73 3.25
C GLU A 76 -4.23 19.79 2.09
N PRO A 77 -4.85 20.30 0.99
CA PRO A 77 -5.35 19.44 -0.10
C PRO A 77 -4.28 18.55 -0.73
N GLU A 78 -3.14 19.10 -1.13
CA GLU A 78 -2.06 18.36 -1.79
C GLU A 78 -1.43 17.31 -0.87
N PRO A 79 -1.02 17.60 0.38
CA PRO A 79 -0.59 16.61 1.35
C PRO A 79 -1.63 15.53 1.63
N ALA A 80 -2.93 15.86 1.61
CA ALA A 80 -3.99 14.85 1.75
C ALA A 80 -3.96 13.86 0.58
N LEU A 81 -3.81 14.35 -0.66
CA LEU A 81 -3.69 13.51 -1.83
C LEU A 81 -2.41 12.67 -1.81
N GLY A 82 -1.32 13.23 -1.26
CA GLY A 82 -0.03 12.55 -1.08
C GLY A 82 -0.14 11.23 -0.30
N HIS A 83 -1.13 11.08 0.58
CA HIS A 83 -1.38 9.81 1.26
C HIS A 83 -1.76 8.68 0.29
N TRP A 84 -2.54 8.96 -0.76
CA TRP A 84 -2.84 7.97 -1.80
C TRP A 84 -1.63 7.68 -2.66
N VAL A 85 -0.89 8.72 -3.05
CA VAL A 85 0.32 8.54 -3.87
C VAL A 85 1.36 7.68 -3.14
N ALA A 86 1.55 7.91 -1.83
CA ALA A 86 2.43 7.09 -1.01
C ALA A 86 2.04 5.59 -1.06
N VAL A 87 0.74 5.25 -1.09
CA VAL A 87 0.28 3.86 -1.27
C VAL A 87 0.79 3.25 -2.57
N PHE A 88 0.69 3.99 -3.68
CA PHE A 88 1.14 3.52 -4.99
C PHE A 88 2.66 3.33 -5.04
N ARG A 89 3.40 4.29 -4.50
CA ARG A 89 4.86 4.26 -4.45
C ARG A 89 5.38 3.12 -3.56
N GLU A 90 4.92 3.05 -2.32
CA GLU A 90 5.38 2.04 -1.34
C GLU A 90 5.07 0.61 -1.81
N LEU A 91 3.87 0.38 -2.37
CA LEU A 91 3.51 -0.92 -2.90
C LEU A 91 4.43 -1.34 -4.06
N PHE A 92 4.80 -0.39 -4.91
CA PHE A 92 5.75 -0.63 -5.99
C PHE A 92 7.18 -0.87 -5.46
N GLU A 93 7.67 -0.04 -4.55
CA GLU A 93 9.00 -0.16 -3.96
C GLU A 93 9.17 -1.49 -3.22
N GLU A 94 8.25 -1.83 -2.32
CA GLU A 94 8.37 -2.99 -1.44
C GLU A 94 8.11 -4.33 -2.15
N VAL A 95 7.06 -4.40 -2.99
CA VAL A 95 6.59 -5.68 -3.55
C VAL A 95 6.42 -5.69 -5.08
N GLY A 96 6.83 -4.62 -5.77
CA GLY A 96 6.84 -4.56 -7.23
C GLY A 96 5.45 -4.50 -7.88
N VAL A 97 4.38 -4.23 -7.12
CA VAL A 97 3.02 -4.15 -7.66
C VAL A 97 2.70 -2.71 -8.05
N LEU A 98 2.29 -2.53 -9.30
CA LEU A 98 1.88 -1.25 -9.87
C LEU A 98 0.35 -1.14 -9.87
N LEU A 99 -0.21 -0.27 -9.02
CA LEU A 99 -1.61 0.15 -9.10
C LEU A 99 -1.86 1.18 -10.21
N CYS A 100 -0.77 1.64 -10.85
CA CYS A 100 -0.83 2.61 -11.95
C CYS A 100 -1.49 1.99 -13.20
N THR A 101 -1.90 2.87 -14.11
CA THR A 101 -2.52 2.53 -15.39
C THR A 101 -1.81 3.25 -16.53
N THR A 102 -2.13 2.87 -17.74
CA THR A 102 -1.85 3.66 -18.94
C THR A 102 -2.69 4.93 -18.97
N SER A 103 -2.45 5.82 -19.92
CA SER A 103 -3.25 7.03 -20.17
C SER A 103 -4.72 6.73 -20.50
N SER A 104 -5.02 5.54 -21.06
CA SER A 104 -6.39 5.05 -21.33
C SER A 104 -7.10 4.47 -20.09
N GLY A 105 -6.38 4.30 -18.98
CA GLY A 105 -6.92 3.72 -17.73
C GLY A 105 -6.80 2.20 -17.65
N ASP A 106 -6.16 1.56 -18.64
CA ASP A 106 -5.93 0.12 -18.65
C ASP A 106 -4.83 -0.29 -17.69
N ASP A 107 -4.92 -1.52 -17.17
CA ASP A 107 -3.87 -2.11 -16.35
C ASP A 107 -2.56 -2.25 -17.16
N ILE A 108 -1.44 -2.02 -16.46
CA ILE A 108 -0.12 -2.18 -17.08
C ILE A 108 0.18 -3.67 -17.23
N ASP A 109 0.43 -4.09 -18.48
CA ASP A 109 0.84 -5.46 -18.78
C ASP A 109 2.33 -5.66 -18.46
N LEU A 110 2.60 -6.44 -17.43
CA LEU A 110 3.94 -6.84 -17.00
C LEU A 110 4.34 -8.24 -17.48
N ASN A 111 3.57 -8.89 -18.37
CA ASN A 111 3.87 -10.24 -18.84
C ASN A 111 5.06 -10.29 -19.83
N GLY A 112 5.32 -9.21 -20.55
CA GLY A 112 6.46 -9.11 -21.47
C GLY A 112 7.80 -9.07 -20.72
N LYS A 113 8.74 -10.00 -21.05
CA LYS A 113 10.06 -10.05 -20.40
C LYS A 113 10.78 -8.70 -20.41
N ALA A 114 10.86 -8.03 -21.56
CA ALA A 114 11.52 -6.74 -21.69
C ALA A 114 10.85 -5.64 -20.85
N THR A 115 9.50 -5.61 -20.82
CA THR A 115 8.75 -4.68 -19.98
C THR A 115 9.03 -4.93 -18.50
N LYS A 116 8.97 -6.20 -18.07
CA LYS A 116 9.22 -6.59 -16.68
C LYS A 116 10.63 -6.20 -16.24
N GLU A 117 11.65 -6.48 -17.06
CA GLU A 117 13.05 -6.12 -16.76
C GLU A 117 13.22 -4.58 -16.67
N ARG A 118 12.64 -3.83 -17.60
CA ARG A 118 12.69 -2.36 -17.60
C ARG A 118 12.03 -1.79 -16.34
N ILE A 119 10.82 -2.23 -16.00
CA ILE A 119 10.08 -1.77 -14.83
C ILE A 119 10.81 -2.13 -13.54
N GLU A 120 11.40 -3.32 -13.45
CA GLU A 120 12.20 -3.72 -12.30
C GLU A 120 13.46 -2.83 -12.12
N LEU A 121 14.15 -2.48 -13.20
CA LEU A 121 15.28 -1.53 -13.16
C LEU A 121 14.83 -0.15 -12.64
N ARG A 122 13.64 0.33 -13.06
CA ARG A 122 13.07 1.58 -12.56
C ARG A 122 12.74 1.49 -11.08
N ARG A 123 12.13 0.38 -10.64
CA ARG A 123 11.83 0.13 -9.23
C ARG A 123 13.11 0.21 -8.38
N GLN A 124 14.16 -0.48 -8.80
CA GLN A 124 15.44 -0.46 -8.08
C GLN A 124 16.05 0.95 -8.02
N ALA A 125 15.94 1.75 -9.08
CA ALA A 125 16.39 3.13 -9.09
C ALA A 125 15.59 4.00 -8.10
N ILE A 126 14.28 3.77 -7.97
CA ILE A 126 13.43 4.47 -6.99
C ILE A 126 13.85 4.08 -5.56
N VAL A 127 13.98 2.79 -5.26
CA VAL A 127 14.42 2.27 -3.95
C VAL A 127 15.78 2.87 -3.55
N LYS A 128 16.70 3.00 -4.50
CA LYS A 128 18.02 3.63 -4.29
C LYS A 128 17.99 5.17 -4.26
N LYS A 129 16.82 5.77 -4.47
CA LYS A 129 16.65 7.24 -4.56
C LYS A 129 17.42 7.89 -5.71
N GLU A 130 17.71 7.14 -6.75
CA GLU A 130 18.32 7.60 -8.01
C GLU A 130 17.26 8.12 -8.99
N LEU A 131 15.99 7.76 -8.78
CA LEU A 131 14.83 8.18 -9.56
C LEU A 131 13.68 8.50 -8.61
N ASP A 132 13.02 9.65 -8.76
CA ASP A 132 11.78 9.94 -8.04
C ASP A 132 10.56 9.28 -8.71
N PHE A 133 9.51 9.02 -7.92
CA PHE A 133 8.32 8.32 -8.41
C PHE A 133 7.59 9.11 -9.52
N GLY A 134 7.55 10.44 -9.43
CA GLY A 134 6.96 11.29 -10.47
C GLY A 134 7.72 11.21 -11.80
N SER A 135 9.05 11.19 -11.76
CA SER A 135 9.90 11.00 -12.95
C SER A 135 9.70 9.63 -13.57
N PHE A 136 9.50 8.60 -12.75
CA PHE A 136 9.15 7.27 -13.23
C PHE A 136 7.81 7.27 -13.95
N LEU A 137 6.76 7.85 -13.36
CA LEU A 137 5.44 7.94 -13.98
C LEU A 137 5.49 8.68 -15.31
N ASP A 138 6.26 9.76 -15.37
CA ASP A 138 6.42 10.56 -16.57
C ASP A 138 7.14 9.79 -17.69
N ALA A 139 8.26 9.14 -17.36
CA ALA A 139 9.08 8.40 -18.33
C ALA A 139 8.36 7.18 -18.93
N GLU A 140 7.43 6.57 -18.19
CA GLU A 140 6.68 5.39 -18.62
C GLU A 140 5.26 5.74 -19.14
N ASP A 141 4.87 7.02 -19.11
CA ASP A 141 3.50 7.52 -19.39
C ASP A 141 2.43 6.81 -18.55
N PHE A 142 2.73 6.63 -17.26
CA PHE A 142 1.82 6.00 -16.31
C PHE A 142 1.04 7.03 -15.50
N TYR A 143 -0.13 6.61 -15.02
CA TYR A 143 -1.04 7.43 -14.22
C TYR A 143 -1.48 6.69 -12.96
N CYS A 144 -1.57 7.41 -11.85
CA CYS A 144 -2.12 6.92 -10.60
C CYS A 144 -3.63 7.20 -10.58
N TYR A 145 -4.45 6.19 -10.86
CA TYR A 145 -5.90 6.28 -10.65
C TYR A 145 -6.20 6.01 -9.18
N LEU A 146 -6.24 7.10 -8.39
CA LEU A 146 -6.23 7.05 -6.92
C LEU A 146 -7.48 6.38 -6.34
N SER A 147 -8.59 6.36 -7.08
CA SER A 147 -9.80 5.61 -6.70
C SER A 147 -9.61 4.09 -6.63
N ARG A 148 -8.49 3.55 -7.14
CA ARG A 148 -8.13 2.13 -6.99
C ARG A 148 -7.71 1.76 -5.57
N ALA A 149 -7.38 2.73 -4.74
CA ALA A 149 -7.05 2.55 -3.33
C ALA A 149 -8.11 3.24 -2.47
N VAL A 150 -8.88 2.47 -1.73
CA VAL A 150 -9.99 2.97 -0.93
C VAL A 150 -9.55 3.15 0.52
N TYR A 151 -9.57 4.38 1.03
CA TYR A 151 -9.33 4.66 2.44
C TYR A 151 -10.40 4.00 3.31
N PHE A 152 -9.99 3.26 4.38
CA PHE A 152 -10.95 2.53 5.20
C PHE A 152 -10.67 2.53 6.69
N ASP A 153 -9.46 2.84 7.13
CA ASP A 153 -9.10 2.82 8.55
C ASP A 153 -7.96 3.80 8.87
N HIS A 154 -7.79 4.10 10.16
CA HIS A 154 -6.83 5.06 10.65
C HIS A 154 -6.27 4.64 12.01
N TRP A 155 -4.95 4.73 12.17
CA TRP A 155 -4.27 4.42 13.42
C TRP A 155 -3.18 5.44 13.73
N VAL A 156 -3.20 5.95 14.96
CA VAL A 156 -2.12 6.82 15.48
C VAL A 156 -1.37 6.09 16.57
N THR A 157 -0.04 6.01 16.45
CA THR A 157 0.82 5.39 17.45
C THR A 157 0.68 6.14 18.79
N PRO A 158 0.46 5.45 19.93
CA PRO A 158 0.32 6.08 21.24
C PRO A 158 1.53 6.93 21.64
N GLU A 159 1.31 7.92 22.53
CA GLU A 159 2.32 8.92 22.92
C GLU A 159 3.49 8.37 23.71
N VAL A 160 3.35 7.18 24.28
CA VAL A 160 4.40 6.51 25.05
C VAL A 160 5.58 6.02 24.19
N TYR A 161 5.40 5.97 22.86
CA TYR A 161 6.43 5.53 21.94
C TYR A 161 7.27 6.69 21.43
N SER A 162 8.59 6.48 21.33
CA SER A 162 9.55 7.48 20.82
C SER A 162 9.48 7.66 19.30
N MET A 163 8.97 6.67 18.57
CA MET A 163 8.72 6.72 17.13
C MET A 163 7.23 6.55 16.90
N ARG A 164 6.62 7.56 16.27
CA ARG A 164 5.16 7.62 16.11
C ARG A 164 4.78 7.87 14.67
N PHE A 165 3.69 7.22 14.26
CA PHE A 165 3.09 7.37 12.95
C PHE A 165 1.61 7.67 13.07
N ASP A 166 1.12 8.52 12.20
CA ASP A 166 -0.29 8.77 11.91
C ASP A 166 -0.57 8.08 10.57
N THR A 167 -1.05 6.83 10.65
CA THR A 167 -1.14 5.92 9.52
C THR A 167 -2.55 5.82 8.98
N ARG A 168 -2.71 6.07 7.69
CA ARG A 168 -3.94 5.83 6.93
C ARG A 168 -3.86 4.47 6.25
N PHE A 169 -4.94 3.68 6.37
CA PHE A 169 -5.04 2.35 5.77
C PHE A 169 -5.95 2.38 4.54
N TYR A 170 -5.46 1.75 3.49
CA TYR A 170 -6.14 1.68 2.20
C TYR A 170 -6.35 0.22 1.79
N LEU A 171 -7.48 -0.06 1.13
CA LEU A 171 -7.75 -1.32 0.46
C LEU A 171 -7.53 -1.16 -1.04
N ALA A 172 -6.82 -2.10 -1.65
CA ALA A 172 -6.65 -2.15 -3.10
C ALA A 172 -6.70 -3.61 -3.58
N PRO A 173 -7.47 -3.93 -4.62
CA PRO A 173 -7.39 -5.24 -5.26
C PRO A 173 -6.07 -5.39 -6.01
N LEU A 174 -5.52 -6.60 -6.00
CA LEU A 174 -4.35 -6.93 -6.81
C LEU A 174 -4.72 -6.78 -8.30
N PRO A 175 -3.99 -5.97 -9.09
CA PRO A 175 -4.20 -5.88 -10.52
C PRO A 175 -4.04 -7.26 -11.21
N ALA A 176 -4.86 -7.51 -12.23
CA ALA A 176 -4.75 -8.72 -13.02
C ALA A 176 -3.34 -8.88 -13.60
N ASN A 177 -2.85 -10.11 -13.68
CA ASN A 177 -1.53 -10.45 -14.26
C ASN A 177 -0.31 -9.88 -13.52
N GLN A 178 -0.47 -9.40 -12.28
CA GLN A 178 0.66 -9.01 -11.45
C GLN A 178 0.89 -10.01 -10.32
N ILE A 179 2.14 -10.28 -10.03
CA ILE A 179 2.57 -11.18 -8.96
C ILE A 179 3.53 -10.38 -8.07
N PRO A 180 3.18 -10.16 -6.79
CA PRO A 180 4.07 -9.47 -5.87
C PRO A 180 5.41 -10.20 -5.73
N LEU A 181 6.48 -9.44 -5.56
CA LEU A 181 7.78 -9.99 -5.20
C LEU A 181 7.68 -10.69 -3.84
N ARG A 182 8.35 -11.83 -3.73
CA ARG A 182 8.41 -12.59 -2.49
C ARG A 182 9.33 -11.93 -1.48
N SER A 183 10.38 -11.29 -1.95
CA SER A 183 11.35 -10.56 -1.13
C SER A 183 11.94 -9.38 -1.90
N SER A 184 12.40 -8.38 -1.16
CA SER A 184 13.09 -7.20 -1.65
C SER A 184 14.10 -6.72 -0.61
N GLU A 185 14.71 -5.55 -0.78
CA GLU A 185 15.62 -4.97 0.20
C GLU A 185 14.92 -4.66 1.54
N GLU A 186 13.61 -4.33 1.51
CA GLU A 186 12.81 -3.98 2.69
C GLU A 186 11.85 -5.09 3.13
N VAL A 187 11.82 -6.22 2.42
CA VAL A 187 10.91 -7.35 2.66
C VAL A 187 11.69 -8.66 2.58
N THR A 188 11.77 -9.39 3.69
CA THR A 188 12.44 -10.71 3.73
C THR A 188 11.55 -11.84 3.26
N ASP A 189 10.23 -11.70 3.41
CA ASP A 189 9.23 -12.67 2.94
C ASP A 189 7.89 -11.98 2.73
N SER A 190 7.07 -12.51 1.84
CA SER A 190 5.69 -12.08 1.65
C SER A 190 4.75 -13.27 1.58
N VAL A 191 3.57 -13.14 2.16
CA VAL A 191 2.59 -14.22 2.25
C VAL A 191 1.18 -13.71 1.91
N TRP A 192 0.51 -14.48 1.06
CA TRP A 192 -0.93 -14.37 0.89
C TRP A 192 -1.61 -15.26 1.93
N ILE A 193 -2.49 -14.68 2.73
CA ILE A 193 -3.14 -15.37 3.83
C ILE A 193 -4.56 -14.82 4.04
N ARG A 194 -5.47 -15.67 4.45
CA ARG A 194 -6.81 -15.25 4.86
C ARG A 194 -6.75 -14.48 6.17
N PRO A 195 -7.58 -13.42 6.35
CA PRO A 195 -7.55 -12.63 7.60
C PRO A 195 -7.80 -13.45 8.87
N ASP A 196 -8.72 -14.42 8.83
CA ASP A 196 -9.02 -15.33 9.95
C ASP A 196 -7.86 -16.28 10.26
N GLU A 197 -7.19 -16.78 9.23
CA GLU A 197 -6.01 -17.64 9.38
C GLU A 197 -4.81 -16.86 9.95
N ALA A 198 -4.57 -15.62 9.48
CA ALA A 198 -3.54 -14.76 10.04
C ALA A 198 -3.77 -14.45 11.53
N LEU A 199 -5.03 -14.19 11.93
CA LEU A 199 -5.40 -13.99 13.33
C LEU A 199 -5.17 -15.24 14.18
N ALA A 200 -5.45 -16.44 13.67
CA ALA A 200 -5.20 -17.70 14.37
C ALA A 200 -3.70 -17.90 14.69
N ARG A 201 -2.81 -17.29 13.89
CA ARG A 201 -1.35 -17.31 14.09
C ARG A 201 -0.82 -16.18 15.00
N THR A 202 -1.67 -15.37 15.61
CA THR A 202 -1.24 -14.22 16.46
C THR A 202 -0.31 -14.64 17.60
N TYR A 203 -0.43 -15.88 18.10
CA TYR A 203 0.44 -16.41 19.17
C TYR A 203 1.64 -17.21 18.65
N ASP A 204 1.78 -17.34 17.34
CA ASP A 204 2.92 -17.98 16.71
C ASP A 204 4.12 -17.03 16.73
N ARG A 205 5.21 -17.45 17.38
CA ARG A 205 6.44 -16.63 17.46
C ARG A 205 7.11 -16.42 16.11
N GLU A 206 6.85 -17.28 15.14
CA GLU A 206 7.38 -17.15 13.78
C GLU A 206 6.52 -16.23 12.91
N PHE A 207 5.31 -15.86 13.40
CA PHE A 207 4.38 -14.97 12.70
C PHE A 207 3.93 -13.79 13.58
N PRO A 208 4.88 -12.97 14.07
CA PRO A 208 4.53 -11.87 14.97
C PRO A 208 3.77 -10.76 14.23
N LEU A 209 2.64 -10.35 14.82
CA LEU A 209 1.78 -9.26 14.34
C LEU A 209 1.75 -8.11 15.34
N ILE A 210 1.52 -6.90 14.86
CA ILE A 210 1.35 -5.70 15.68
C ILE A 210 -0.13 -5.36 15.88
N PRO A 211 -0.51 -4.62 16.95
CA PRO A 211 -1.90 -4.27 17.23
C PRO A 211 -2.67 -3.63 16.07
N PRO A 212 -2.13 -2.67 15.30
CA PRO A 212 -2.82 -2.14 14.13
C PRO A 212 -3.16 -3.23 13.10
N THR A 213 -2.19 -4.11 12.80
CA THR A 213 -2.38 -5.22 11.85
C THR A 213 -3.46 -6.18 12.34
N THR A 214 -3.43 -6.59 13.61
CA THR A 214 -4.45 -7.51 14.17
C THR A 214 -5.84 -6.89 14.20
N THR A 215 -5.95 -5.58 14.47
CA THR A 215 -7.23 -4.86 14.44
C THR A 215 -7.82 -4.83 13.03
N VAL A 216 -7.02 -4.48 12.02
CA VAL A 216 -7.44 -4.48 10.62
C VAL A 216 -7.84 -5.88 10.16
N LEU A 217 -7.04 -6.90 10.48
CA LEU A 217 -7.37 -8.30 10.18
C LEU A 217 -8.69 -8.72 10.82
N GLY A 218 -8.97 -8.33 12.07
CA GLY A 218 -10.23 -8.61 12.76
C GLY A 218 -11.43 -7.98 12.07
N ASN A 219 -11.29 -6.75 11.59
CA ASN A 219 -12.34 -6.07 10.83
C ASN A 219 -12.61 -6.76 9.49
N LEU A 220 -11.56 -7.21 8.79
CA LEU A 220 -11.67 -7.89 7.51
C LEU A 220 -12.21 -9.32 7.65
N ALA A 221 -11.78 -10.07 8.67
CA ALA A 221 -12.24 -11.45 8.93
C ALA A 221 -13.76 -11.52 9.13
N ARG A 222 -14.37 -10.51 9.77
CA ARG A 222 -15.84 -10.42 9.96
C ARG A 222 -16.62 -10.32 8.66
N LEU A 223 -16.00 -9.88 7.57
CA LEU A 223 -16.65 -9.81 6.26
C LEU A 223 -16.79 -11.20 5.63
N GLY A 224 -15.80 -12.07 5.80
CA GLY A 224 -15.82 -13.49 5.47
C GLY A 224 -15.87 -13.83 3.97
N SER A 225 -16.26 -12.90 3.07
CA SER A 225 -16.34 -13.16 1.65
C SER A 225 -15.88 -11.98 0.80
N TRP A 226 -15.43 -12.30 -0.42
CA TRP A 226 -15.03 -11.31 -1.41
C TRP A 226 -16.15 -10.33 -1.79
N ASP A 227 -17.38 -10.85 -1.99
CA ASP A 227 -18.51 -10.01 -2.36
C ASP A 227 -18.90 -9.02 -1.28
N ARG A 228 -18.83 -9.42 0.00
CA ARG A 228 -19.08 -8.51 1.12
C ARG A 228 -17.98 -7.45 1.25
N LEU A 229 -16.73 -7.84 1.01
CA LEU A 229 -15.61 -6.89 1.00
C LEU A 229 -15.81 -5.85 -0.11
N ARG A 230 -16.04 -6.30 -1.35
CA ARG A 230 -16.29 -5.41 -2.50
C ARG A 230 -17.50 -4.51 -2.28
N GLY A 231 -18.62 -5.07 -1.84
CA GLY A 231 -19.84 -4.31 -1.61
C GLY A 231 -19.70 -3.25 -0.52
N LYS A 232 -18.98 -3.56 0.56
CA LYS A 232 -18.78 -2.61 1.67
C LYS A 232 -17.87 -1.45 1.28
N TYR A 233 -16.80 -1.70 0.53
CA TYR A 233 -15.77 -0.70 0.23
C TYR A 233 -15.79 -0.22 -1.23
N PHE A 234 -16.79 -0.64 -2.02
CA PHE A 234 -16.92 -0.25 -3.43
C PHE A 234 -15.65 -0.51 -4.25
N LEU A 235 -14.97 -1.64 -3.98
CA LEU A 235 -13.77 -2.01 -4.72
C LEU A 235 -14.11 -2.32 -6.18
N PRO A 236 -13.27 -1.90 -7.14
CA PRO A 236 -13.46 -2.16 -8.56
C PRO A 236 -13.46 -3.66 -8.91
#